data_b3ffa5ff881aad9b05c570731925d4d1
#
_entry.id   b3ffa5ff881aad9b05c570731925d4d1
#
_cell.length_a   1.000
_cell.length_b   1.000
_cell.length_c   1.000
_cell.angle_alpha   90.00
_cell.angle_beta   90.00
_cell.angle_gamma   90.00
#
_symmetry.space_group_name_H-M   'P 1'
#
loop_
_entity.id
_entity.type
_entity.pdbx_description
1 polymer ?
#
loop_
_entity_poly.entity_id
_entity_poly.type
_entity_poly.pdbx_seq_one_letter_code
_entity_poly.pdbx_strand_id
1 'polypeptide(L)'
;MRKLIYFILSFTFILSFAFSASAARELSLGCFEGYAEQEWIDEFEAKYDAKVKVKYVGSVDELFALTQASKGEDFDLISIDTSLFPRYHGAGLLKAYDKGQLSNFVNLMSAFQDVKEGEIDGGFYGVPIAWGSLGLIYDVDEFGEGGVDSWSVMHDPANAGKMIVLDDTNNNIVNTAIFLGMDNPYNLSEDEMEQVKQTLIDQKKLVVTYFAGFDEGNQIWDSGGISLMFSMGEFQEVALRDMGHNVKYIIPKEGGIGWLDTWAMTSGADEELAHAWANFFIEKSTQEVMNERYGYGTVTHESPGLDYAGRLNWLQPAEDFEWRNRVWNEVKASN
;
A
#
# COMPACT_ATOMS: atom_id res chain seq x y z
N MET A 1 -47.39 71.53 44.04
CA MET A 1 -47.56 70.88 42.75
C MET A 1 -46.28 70.10 42.46
N ARG A 2 -46.27 68.77 42.77
CA ARG A 2 -45.13 67.88 42.58
C ARG A 2 -45.35 67.10 41.27
N LYS A 3 -44.49 67.29 40.32
CA LYS A 3 -44.47 66.48 39.08
C LYS A 3 -43.68 65.20 39.33
N LEU A 4 -44.35 64.08 39.22
CA LEU A 4 -43.78 62.76 39.32
C LEU A 4 -43.24 62.33 37.90
N ILE A 5 -41.95 62.14 37.76
CA ILE A 5 -41.32 61.66 36.50
C ILE A 5 -41.17 60.17 36.67
N TYR A 6 -41.87 59.38 35.81
CA TYR A 6 -41.69 57.94 35.70
C TYR A 6 -40.55 57.66 34.73
N PHE A 7 -39.52 57.00 35.23
CA PHE A 7 -38.40 56.51 34.47
C PHE A 7 -38.71 55.04 34.05
N ILE A 8 -39.02 54.83 32.81
CA ILE A 8 -39.24 53.48 32.25
C ILE A 8 -37.85 52.92 31.86
N LEU A 9 -37.34 51.96 32.67
CA LEU A 9 -36.14 51.20 32.32
C LEU A 9 -36.54 50.06 31.36
N SER A 10 -36.26 50.23 30.03
CA SER A 10 -36.38 49.16 29.05
C SER A 10 -35.18 48.23 29.20
N PHE A 11 -35.41 47.05 29.75
CA PHE A 11 -34.42 45.99 29.86
C PHE A 11 -34.42 45.19 28.55
N THR A 12 -33.51 45.52 27.64
CA THR A 12 -33.31 44.76 26.37
C THR A 12 -32.52 43.50 26.70
N PHE A 13 -33.20 42.36 26.72
CA PHE A 13 -32.58 41.05 26.91
C PHE A 13 -31.95 40.62 25.57
N ILE A 14 -30.64 40.86 25.44
CA ILE A 14 -29.86 40.35 24.28
C ILE A 14 -29.65 38.86 24.52
N LEU A 15 -30.40 38.02 23.83
CA LEU A 15 -30.18 36.59 23.77
C LEU A 15 -28.92 36.37 22.91
N SER A 16 -27.75 36.28 23.56
CA SER A 16 -26.52 35.84 22.91
C SER A 16 -26.67 34.36 22.62
N PHE A 17 -27.01 34.00 21.38
CA PHE A 17 -26.76 32.65 20.86
C PHE A 17 -25.25 32.48 20.83
N ALA A 18 -24.67 31.84 21.84
CA ALA A 18 -23.34 31.27 21.75
C ALA A 18 -23.42 30.12 20.76
N PHE A 19 -23.05 30.37 19.50
CA PHE A 19 -22.65 29.30 18.62
C PHE A 19 -21.39 28.69 19.27
N SER A 20 -21.56 27.57 19.96
CA SER A 20 -20.42 26.72 20.25
C SER A 20 -19.90 26.26 18.88
N ALA A 21 -18.84 26.88 18.41
CA ALA A 21 -18.03 26.27 17.34
C ALA A 21 -17.57 24.94 17.92
N SER A 22 -18.20 23.85 17.53
CA SER A 22 -17.64 22.53 17.74
C SER A 22 -16.28 22.54 17.03
N ALA A 23 -15.22 22.19 17.72
CA ALA A 23 -13.96 21.94 17.02
C ALA A 23 -14.25 20.93 15.91
N ALA A 24 -13.81 21.24 14.69
CA ALA A 24 -13.96 20.30 13.58
C ALA A 24 -13.37 18.95 14.01
N ARG A 25 -14.08 17.86 13.78
CA ARG A 25 -13.58 16.51 14.03
C ARG A 25 -12.33 16.30 13.18
N GLU A 26 -11.42 15.47 13.63
CA GLU A 26 -10.17 15.23 12.96
C GLU A 26 -10.08 13.74 12.60
N LEU A 27 -9.67 13.47 11.37
CA LEU A 27 -9.36 12.13 10.85
C LEU A 27 -7.86 12.06 10.60
N SER A 28 -7.18 11.14 11.25
CA SER A 28 -5.73 10.93 11.12
C SER A 28 -5.43 9.68 10.30
N LEU A 29 -4.69 9.85 9.20
CA LEU A 29 -4.34 8.79 8.28
C LEU A 29 -2.84 8.48 8.34
N GLY A 30 -2.46 7.20 8.44
CA GLY A 30 -1.12 6.70 8.23
C GLY A 30 -1.07 5.88 6.94
N CYS A 31 -0.41 6.36 5.87
CA CYS A 31 -0.50 5.68 4.58
C CYS A 31 0.71 5.93 3.67
N PHE A 32 0.79 5.16 2.60
CA PHE A 32 1.69 5.44 1.49
C PHE A 32 1.20 6.64 0.66
N GLU A 33 2.12 7.28 -0.05
CA GLU A 33 1.78 8.29 -1.05
C GLU A 33 0.82 7.69 -2.10
N GLY A 34 -0.11 8.53 -2.61
CA GLY A 34 -1.14 8.10 -3.55
C GLY A 34 -2.46 7.65 -2.90
N TYR A 35 -2.52 7.50 -1.56
CA TYR A 35 -3.75 7.08 -0.87
C TYR A 35 -4.48 8.22 -0.12
N ALA A 36 -3.95 9.44 -0.15
CA ALA A 36 -4.58 10.59 0.48
C ALA A 36 -4.24 11.89 -0.28
N GLU A 37 -4.68 11.95 -1.54
CA GLU A 37 -4.45 13.13 -2.37
C GLU A 37 -5.22 14.33 -1.88
N GLN A 38 -4.65 15.53 -2.06
CA GLN A 38 -5.24 16.77 -1.53
C GLN A 38 -6.66 17.02 -2.03
N GLU A 39 -6.97 16.64 -3.26
CA GLU A 39 -8.31 16.79 -3.84
C GLU A 39 -9.35 15.92 -3.11
N TRP A 40 -8.98 14.69 -2.71
CA TRP A 40 -9.87 13.81 -1.93
C TRP A 40 -10.01 14.28 -0.50
N ILE A 41 -8.93 14.83 0.08
CA ILE A 41 -8.95 15.46 1.40
C ILE A 41 -9.92 16.64 1.39
N ASP A 42 -9.80 17.55 0.43
CA ASP A 42 -10.65 18.74 0.30
C ASP A 42 -12.14 18.37 0.12
N GLU A 43 -12.42 17.35 -0.71
CA GLU A 43 -13.77 16.85 -0.91
C GLU A 43 -14.35 16.22 0.37
N PHE A 44 -13.56 15.37 1.04
CA PHE A 44 -13.96 14.72 2.28
C PHE A 44 -14.21 15.74 3.40
N GLU A 45 -13.29 16.69 3.62
CA GLU A 45 -13.41 17.75 4.60
C GLU A 45 -14.69 18.57 4.39
N ALA A 46 -14.98 18.92 3.13
CA ALA A 46 -16.20 19.67 2.78
C ALA A 46 -17.48 18.86 3.02
N LYS A 47 -17.45 17.54 2.77
CA LYS A 47 -18.60 16.65 2.88
C LYS A 47 -18.94 16.29 4.34
N TYR A 48 -17.92 16.13 5.18
CA TYR A 48 -18.07 15.57 6.54
C TYR A 48 -17.82 16.58 7.67
N ASP A 49 -17.54 17.86 7.36
CA ASP A 49 -17.19 18.93 8.33
C ASP A 49 -16.07 18.45 9.28
N ALA A 50 -15.04 17.86 8.71
CA ALA A 50 -13.90 17.29 9.41
C ALA A 50 -12.58 17.87 8.89
N LYS A 51 -11.48 17.60 9.60
CA LYS A 51 -10.12 17.88 9.14
C LYS A 51 -9.36 16.58 8.97
N VAL A 52 -8.64 16.42 7.86
CA VAL A 52 -7.83 15.24 7.58
C VAL A 52 -6.36 15.56 7.79
N LYS A 53 -5.70 14.77 8.62
CA LYS A 53 -4.25 14.79 8.78
C LYS A 53 -3.65 13.52 8.21
N VAL A 54 -2.58 13.68 7.44
CA VAL A 54 -1.89 12.56 6.80
C VAL A 54 -0.45 12.49 7.27
N LYS A 55 -0.03 11.30 7.66
CA LYS A 55 1.37 10.93 7.83
C LYS A 55 1.72 9.93 6.73
N TYR A 56 2.46 10.38 5.74
CA TYR A 56 3.03 9.48 4.75
C TYR A 56 4.21 8.70 5.33
N VAL A 57 4.31 7.44 4.95
CA VAL A 57 5.36 6.50 5.36
C VAL A 57 6.05 5.90 4.14
N GLY A 58 7.33 5.57 4.30
CA GLY A 58 8.12 4.96 3.22
C GLY A 58 8.14 3.43 3.25
N SER A 59 7.68 2.80 4.35
CA SER A 59 7.70 1.35 4.47
C SER A 59 6.63 0.81 5.44
N VAL A 60 6.29 -0.46 5.26
CA VAL A 60 5.36 -1.19 6.16
C VAL A 60 5.89 -1.27 7.59
N ASP A 61 7.23 -1.37 7.76
CA ASP A 61 7.84 -1.43 9.09
C ASP A 61 7.82 -0.09 9.80
N GLU A 62 8.01 1.03 9.09
CA GLU A 62 7.81 2.38 9.65
C GLU A 62 6.38 2.55 10.15
N LEU A 63 5.38 2.19 9.32
CA LEU A 63 3.98 2.31 9.70
C LEU A 63 3.64 1.45 10.92
N PHE A 64 4.13 0.21 10.95
CA PHE A 64 3.92 -0.66 12.10
C PHE A 64 4.55 -0.10 13.37
N ALA A 65 5.80 0.39 13.30
CA ALA A 65 6.49 0.96 14.45
C ALA A 65 5.77 2.18 15.01
N LEU A 66 5.29 3.10 14.15
CA LEU A 66 4.51 4.26 14.56
C LEU A 66 3.18 3.85 15.21
N THR A 67 2.43 2.96 14.57
CA THR A 67 1.14 2.48 15.10
C THR A 67 1.30 1.75 16.43
N GLN A 68 2.36 0.93 16.57
CA GLN A 68 2.67 0.22 17.81
C GLN A 68 3.09 1.18 18.93
N ALA A 69 3.92 2.19 18.62
CA ALA A 69 4.39 3.16 19.62
C ALA A 69 3.23 3.94 20.23
N SER A 70 2.23 4.32 19.44
CA SER A 70 1.01 5.00 19.90
C SER A 70 -0.09 4.05 20.38
N LYS A 71 0.11 2.73 20.27
CA LYS A 71 -0.92 1.71 20.54
C LYS A 71 -2.19 1.90 19.68
N GLY A 72 -2.02 2.41 18.47
CA GLY A 72 -3.12 2.71 17.55
C GLY A 72 -3.86 4.01 17.82
N GLU A 73 -3.36 4.90 18.70
CA GLU A 73 -4.04 6.14 19.07
C GLU A 73 -3.70 7.34 18.16
N ASP A 74 -2.58 7.28 17.40
CA ASP A 74 -2.15 8.39 16.54
C ASP A 74 -2.83 8.42 15.17
N PHE A 75 -3.42 7.30 14.76
CA PHE A 75 -4.13 7.17 13.49
C PHE A 75 -5.53 6.63 13.70
N ASP A 76 -6.48 7.08 12.88
CA ASP A 76 -7.80 6.47 12.74
C ASP A 76 -7.77 5.34 11.72
N LEU A 77 -7.06 5.57 10.60
CA LEU A 77 -6.90 4.60 9.54
C LEU A 77 -5.43 4.48 9.12
N ILE A 78 -5.06 3.27 8.77
CA ILE A 78 -3.76 2.94 8.18
C ILE A 78 -3.93 2.16 6.88
N SER A 79 -3.06 2.41 5.89
CA SER A 79 -3.03 1.59 4.67
C SER A 79 -2.08 0.41 4.88
N ILE A 80 -2.61 -0.80 4.87
CA ILE A 80 -1.83 -2.04 4.98
C ILE A 80 -2.27 -3.05 3.94
N ASP A 81 -1.31 -3.86 3.48
CA ASP A 81 -1.61 -5.00 2.63
C ASP A 81 -2.15 -6.21 3.42
N THR A 82 -2.69 -7.17 2.69
CA THR A 82 -3.36 -8.34 3.25
C THR A 82 -2.46 -9.23 4.10
N SER A 83 -1.15 -9.23 3.90
CA SER A 83 -0.21 -10.07 4.66
C SER A 83 0.02 -9.58 6.10
N LEU A 84 -0.30 -8.32 6.38
CA LEU A 84 0.03 -7.66 7.64
C LEU A 84 -1.04 -7.79 8.74
N PHE A 85 -2.26 -8.20 8.40
CA PHE A 85 -3.35 -8.29 9.36
C PHE A 85 -3.03 -9.11 10.62
N PRO A 86 -2.41 -10.30 10.53
CA PRO A 86 -2.09 -11.06 11.74
C PRO A 86 -1.12 -10.32 12.67
N ARG A 87 -0.16 -9.57 12.11
CA ARG A 87 0.82 -8.79 12.87
C ARG A 87 0.14 -7.66 13.66
N TYR A 88 -0.69 -6.88 12.99
CA TYR A 88 -1.40 -5.77 13.63
C TYR A 88 -2.50 -6.23 14.57
N HIS A 89 -3.28 -7.26 14.18
CA HIS A 89 -4.33 -7.83 15.02
C HIS A 89 -3.73 -8.48 16.28
N GLY A 90 -2.66 -9.28 16.13
CA GLY A 90 -1.97 -9.92 17.26
C GLY A 90 -1.37 -8.92 18.25
N ALA A 91 -1.02 -7.72 17.79
CA ALA A 91 -0.57 -6.61 18.64
C ALA A 91 -1.73 -5.79 19.26
N GLY A 92 -2.99 -6.11 18.95
CA GLY A 92 -4.17 -5.40 19.46
C GLY A 92 -4.34 -3.98 18.88
N LEU A 93 -3.82 -3.73 17.67
CA LEU A 93 -3.78 -2.41 17.06
C LEU A 93 -4.96 -2.12 16.13
N LEU A 94 -5.78 -3.12 15.83
CA LEU A 94 -6.88 -3.00 14.89
C LEU A 94 -8.25 -3.07 15.58
N LYS A 95 -9.21 -2.41 14.94
CA LYS A 95 -10.63 -2.44 15.26
C LYS A 95 -11.42 -2.91 14.06
N ALA A 96 -12.41 -3.78 14.29
CA ALA A 96 -13.24 -4.31 13.21
C ALA A 96 -14.19 -3.25 12.65
N TYR A 97 -14.40 -3.28 11.34
CA TYR A 97 -15.45 -2.49 10.68
C TYR A 97 -16.83 -3.12 10.87
N ASP A 98 -17.84 -2.28 10.94
CA ASP A 98 -19.22 -2.67 10.69
C ASP A 98 -19.51 -2.52 9.19
N LYS A 99 -19.56 -3.67 8.46
CA LYS A 99 -19.89 -3.67 7.02
C LYS A 99 -21.23 -2.97 6.71
N GLY A 100 -22.15 -2.90 7.65
CA GLY A 100 -23.43 -2.21 7.51
C GLY A 100 -23.32 -0.69 7.37
N GLN A 101 -22.20 -0.11 7.82
CA GLN A 101 -21.90 1.32 7.67
C GLN A 101 -21.15 1.66 6.37
N LEU A 102 -20.72 0.66 5.60
CA LEU A 102 -20.02 0.81 4.33
C LEU A 102 -21.00 0.66 3.16
N SER A 103 -21.77 1.71 2.85
CA SER A 103 -22.82 1.65 1.81
C SER A 103 -22.29 1.31 0.41
N ASN A 104 -21.04 1.67 0.10
CA ASN A 104 -20.39 1.37 -1.16
C ASN A 104 -19.74 -0.02 -1.22
N PHE A 105 -19.71 -0.76 -0.11
CA PHE A 105 -19.09 -2.09 -0.04
C PHE A 105 -19.72 -3.08 -1.04
N VAL A 106 -21.02 -2.94 -1.32
CA VAL A 106 -21.75 -3.76 -2.30
C VAL A 106 -21.29 -3.51 -3.75
N ASN A 107 -20.58 -2.42 -4.01
CA ASN A 107 -20.04 -2.07 -5.32
C ASN A 107 -18.66 -2.69 -5.58
N LEU A 108 -18.02 -3.25 -4.55
CA LEU A 108 -16.78 -3.98 -4.76
C LEU A 108 -17.01 -5.19 -5.68
N MET A 109 -16.04 -5.49 -6.53
CA MET A 109 -16.05 -6.73 -7.29
C MET A 109 -16.06 -7.93 -6.32
N SER A 110 -16.70 -9.02 -6.72
CA SER A 110 -16.91 -10.19 -5.84
C SER A 110 -15.61 -10.75 -5.26
N ALA A 111 -14.50 -10.66 -5.99
CA ALA A 111 -13.18 -11.07 -5.51
C ALA A 111 -12.66 -10.25 -4.32
N PHE A 112 -13.15 -9.01 -4.14
CA PHE A 112 -12.73 -8.10 -3.08
C PHE A 112 -13.76 -7.94 -1.96
N GLN A 113 -14.93 -8.61 -2.06
CA GLN A 113 -15.93 -8.61 -0.99
C GLN A 113 -15.64 -9.65 0.12
N ASP A 114 -14.81 -10.65 -0.18
CA ASP A 114 -14.46 -11.77 0.71
C ASP A 114 -12.92 -11.91 0.78
N VAL A 115 -12.29 -10.93 1.41
CA VAL A 115 -10.82 -10.93 1.63
C VAL A 115 -10.53 -11.63 2.95
N LYS A 116 -10.23 -12.92 2.87
CA LYS A 116 -10.09 -13.81 4.03
C LYS A 116 -8.99 -13.39 5.00
N GLU A 117 -7.91 -12.83 4.49
CA GLU A 117 -6.78 -12.35 5.30
C GLU A 117 -7.20 -11.21 6.23
N GLY A 118 -8.20 -10.42 5.83
CA GLY A 118 -8.80 -9.34 6.63
C GLY A 118 -9.94 -9.79 7.53
N GLU A 119 -10.31 -11.07 7.52
CA GLU A 119 -11.35 -11.64 8.39
C GLU A 119 -10.70 -12.50 9.49
N ILE A 120 -10.62 -11.95 10.71
CA ILE A 120 -9.99 -12.60 11.86
C ILE A 120 -11.01 -12.69 13.00
N ASP A 121 -11.18 -13.88 13.60
CA ASP A 121 -12.07 -14.12 14.73
C ASP A 121 -13.51 -13.63 14.51
N GLY A 122 -13.97 -13.62 13.25
CA GLY A 122 -15.31 -13.18 12.86
C GLY A 122 -15.45 -11.66 12.73
N GLY A 123 -14.37 -10.89 12.88
CA GLY A 123 -14.30 -9.46 12.59
C GLY A 123 -13.77 -9.19 11.19
N PHE A 124 -14.20 -8.09 10.58
CA PHE A 124 -13.70 -7.59 9.29
C PHE A 124 -12.83 -6.35 9.53
N TYR A 125 -11.54 -6.41 9.19
CA TYR A 125 -10.55 -5.43 9.62
C TYR A 125 -9.99 -4.54 8.51
N GLY A 126 -10.25 -4.82 7.23
CA GLY A 126 -9.70 -4.03 6.14
C GLY A 126 -10.63 -3.88 4.95
N VAL A 127 -10.88 -2.64 4.55
CA VAL A 127 -11.63 -2.31 3.33
C VAL A 127 -10.66 -2.28 2.17
N PRO A 128 -10.77 -3.17 1.18
CA PRO A 128 -9.91 -3.16 -0.02
C PRO A 128 -9.98 -1.84 -0.75
N ILE A 129 -8.82 -1.33 -1.19
CA ILE A 129 -8.75 0.00 -1.82
C ILE A 129 -8.03 0.01 -3.17
N ALA A 130 -7.00 -0.80 -3.33
CA ALA A 130 -6.21 -0.87 -4.55
C ALA A 130 -5.45 -2.18 -4.59
N TRP A 131 -5.12 -2.64 -5.79
CA TRP A 131 -4.25 -3.79 -5.98
C TRP A 131 -3.26 -3.55 -7.13
N GLY A 132 -2.21 -4.32 -7.17
CA GLY A 132 -1.22 -4.27 -8.21
C GLY A 132 -0.27 -5.44 -8.11
N SER A 133 0.87 -5.32 -8.74
CA SER A 133 1.85 -6.40 -8.77
C SER A 133 3.27 -5.89 -8.59
N LEU A 134 4.16 -6.78 -8.19
CA LEU A 134 5.61 -6.58 -8.24
C LEU A 134 6.15 -7.45 -9.37
N GLY A 135 6.71 -6.79 -10.35
CA GLY A 135 7.16 -7.41 -11.58
C GLY A 135 8.56 -6.99 -12.01
N LEU A 136 8.88 -7.26 -13.24
CA LEU A 136 10.17 -6.97 -13.84
C LEU A 136 10.04 -5.83 -14.85
N ILE A 137 10.86 -4.78 -14.70
CA ILE A 137 11.08 -3.77 -15.73
C ILE A 137 12.37 -4.08 -16.46
N TYR A 138 12.33 -4.01 -17.79
CA TYR A 138 13.50 -4.17 -18.63
C TYR A 138 13.59 -3.10 -19.71
N ASP A 139 14.83 -2.82 -20.15
CA ASP A 139 15.14 -1.88 -21.24
C ASP A 139 14.85 -2.56 -22.59
N VAL A 140 13.91 -1.99 -23.37
CA VAL A 140 13.50 -2.53 -24.66
C VAL A 140 14.59 -2.33 -25.73
N ASP A 141 15.40 -1.30 -25.62
CA ASP A 141 16.49 -1.03 -26.57
C ASP A 141 17.63 -2.05 -26.41
N GLU A 142 17.84 -2.59 -25.19
CA GLU A 142 18.83 -3.64 -24.96
C GLU A 142 18.30 -5.03 -25.26
N PHE A 143 17.09 -5.37 -24.81
CA PHE A 143 16.57 -6.74 -24.88
C PHE A 143 15.63 -6.99 -26.07
N GLY A 144 15.14 -5.93 -26.72
CA GLY A 144 14.10 -6.02 -27.75
C GLY A 144 12.68 -6.14 -27.17
N GLU A 145 11.69 -5.78 -27.98
CA GLU A 145 10.27 -5.92 -27.59
C GLU A 145 9.93 -7.41 -27.38
N GLY A 146 9.45 -7.75 -26.16
CA GLY A 146 9.17 -9.14 -25.76
C GLY A 146 10.41 -10.02 -25.60
N GLY A 147 11.60 -9.42 -25.52
CA GLY A 147 12.87 -10.17 -25.37
C GLY A 147 13.09 -10.73 -23.96
N VAL A 148 12.28 -10.29 -22.98
CA VAL A 148 12.31 -10.80 -21.60
C VAL A 148 10.93 -11.39 -21.26
N ASP A 149 10.91 -12.63 -20.76
CA ASP A 149 9.68 -13.32 -20.35
C ASP A 149 9.82 -14.10 -19.04
N SER A 150 10.99 -14.06 -18.39
CA SER A 150 11.35 -14.90 -17.24
C SER A 150 12.20 -14.16 -16.23
N TRP A 151 12.02 -14.47 -14.95
CA TRP A 151 12.91 -14.02 -13.87
C TRP A 151 14.35 -14.47 -14.04
N SER A 152 14.60 -15.50 -14.84
CA SER A 152 15.96 -16.01 -15.11
C SER A 152 16.93 -14.94 -15.60
N VAL A 153 16.44 -13.88 -16.25
CA VAL A 153 17.27 -12.74 -16.68
C VAL A 153 17.96 -12.02 -15.52
N MET A 154 17.32 -12.00 -14.33
CA MET A 154 17.87 -11.43 -13.10
C MET A 154 18.89 -12.33 -12.40
N HIS A 155 19.10 -13.55 -12.91
CA HIS A 155 20.06 -14.54 -12.41
C HIS A 155 21.15 -14.90 -13.44
N ASP A 156 21.10 -14.28 -14.62
CA ASP A 156 22.08 -14.53 -15.68
C ASP A 156 23.35 -13.68 -15.44
N PRO A 157 24.53 -14.31 -15.31
CA PRO A 157 25.80 -13.59 -15.17
C PRO A 157 26.12 -12.62 -16.32
N ALA A 158 25.53 -12.82 -17.50
CA ALA A 158 25.70 -11.90 -18.64
C ALA A 158 25.11 -10.50 -18.34
N ASN A 159 24.19 -10.39 -17.39
CA ASN A 159 23.53 -9.15 -16.97
C ASN A 159 24.15 -8.55 -15.68
N ALA A 160 25.31 -9.08 -15.24
CA ALA A 160 25.97 -8.55 -14.03
C ALA A 160 26.29 -7.05 -14.18
N GLY A 161 25.97 -6.28 -13.12
CA GLY A 161 26.19 -4.85 -13.10
C GLY A 161 25.18 -4.02 -13.89
N LYS A 162 24.05 -4.61 -14.31
CA LYS A 162 22.99 -3.94 -15.07
C LYS A 162 21.62 -4.01 -14.38
N MET A 163 21.55 -4.51 -13.16
CA MET A 163 20.28 -4.71 -12.46
C MET A 163 20.24 -4.06 -11.10
N ILE A 164 19.05 -3.58 -10.73
CA ILE A 164 18.70 -3.11 -9.41
C ILE A 164 17.50 -3.88 -8.87
N VAL A 165 17.43 -4.01 -7.56
CA VAL A 165 16.42 -4.83 -6.88
C VAL A 165 15.81 -4.03 -5.73
N LEU A 166 14.50 -4.15 -5.54
CA LEU A 166 13.78 -3.59 -4.39
C LEU A 166 14.36 -4.17 -3.08
N ASP A 167 14.69 -3.29 -2.11
CA ASP A 167 15.12 -3.72 -0.76
C ASP A 167 13.92 -4.04 0.13
N ASP A 168 13.33 -5.20 -0.11
CA ASP A 168 12.25 -5.72 0.71
C ASP A 168 12.50 -7.20 1.04
N THR A 169 12.51 -7.52 2.33
CA THR A 169 12.81 -8.86 2.82
C THR A 169 11.87 -9.91 2.26
N ASN A 170 10.56 -9.69 2.47
CA ASN A 170 9.56 -10.70 2.13
C ASN A 170 9.44 -10.87 0.63
N ASN A 171 9.41 -9.76 -0.11
CA ASN A 171 9.22 -9.77 -1.55
C ASN A 171 10.41 -10.41 -2.30
N ASN A 172 11.64 -10.23 -1.83
CA ASN A 172 12.79 -10.91 -2.44
C ASN A 172 12.77 -12.42 -2.21
N ILE A 173 12.40 -12.87 -1.00
CA ILE A 173 12.27 -14.29 -0.68
C ILE A 173 11.14 -14.92 -1.49
N VAL A 174 9.96 -14.30 -1.51
CA VAL A 174 8.79 -14.78 -2.26
C VAL A 174 9.08 -14.83 -3.75
N ASN A 175 9.64 -13.76 -4.33
CA ASN A 175 9.96 -13.71 -5.74
C ASN A 175 10.97 -14.80 -6.16
N THR A 176 11.97 -15.03 -5.31
CA THR A 176 12.96 -16.10 -5.56
C THR A 176 12.32 -17.48 -5.43
N ALA A 177 11.42 -17.69 -4.48
CA ALA A 177 10.66 -18.93 -4.34
C ALA A 177 9.76 -19.21 -5.56
N ILE A 178 9.10 -18.15 -6.10
CA ILE A 178 8.34 -18.22 -7.36
C ILE A 178 9.26 -18.61 -8.52
N PHE A 179 10.42 -17.96 -8.66
CA PHE A 179 11.41 -18.27 -9.68
C PHE A 179 11.88 -19.72 -9.61
N LEU A 180 12.09 -20.26 -8.40
CA LEU A 180 12.49 -21.66 -8.18
C LEU A 180 11.33 -22.65 -8.34
N GLY A 181 10.10 -22.20 -8.55
CA GLY A 181 8.93 -23.03 -8.74
C GLY A 181 8.44 -23.72 -7.48
N MET A 182 8.63 -23.09 -6.32
CA MET A 182 8.13 -23.62 -5.03
C MET A 182 6.60 -23.49 -4.93
N ASP A 183 5.95 -24.52 -4.40
CA ASP A 183 4.49 -24.60 -4.36
C ASP A 183 3.84 -23.52 -3.48
N ASN A 184 4.45 -23.18 -2.35
CA ASN A 184 3.95 -22.14 -1.44
C ASN A 184 5.07 -21.19 -1.02
N PRO A 185 5.25 -20.04 -1.72
CA PRO A 185 6.32 -19.09 -1.45
C PRO A 185 6.18 -18.36 -0.10
N TYR A 186 5.03 -18.48 0.57
CA TYR A 186 4.75 -17.86 1.87
C TYR A 186 4.94 -18.81 3.06
N ASN A 187 5.19 -20.11 2.81
CA ASN A 187 5.40 -21.10 3.86
C ASN A 187 6.48 -22.09 3.43
N LEU A 188 7.72 -21.63 3.53
CA LEU A 188 8.92 -22.38 3.10
C LEU A 188 9.41 -23.32 4.23
N SER A 189 9.81 -24.51 3.87
CA SER A 189 10.60 -25.37 4.74
C SER A 189 12.04 -24.84 4.90
N GLU A 190 12.78 -25.37 5.89
CA GLU A 190 14.19 -24.99 6.09
C GLU A 190 15.04 -25.27 4.85
N ASP A 191 14.82 -26.38 4.15
CA ASP A 191 15.57 -26.76 2.94
C ASP A 191 15.23 -25.82 1.78
N GLU A 192 13.96 -25.43 1.60
CA GLU A 192 13.53 -24.48 0.58
C GLU A 192 14.09 -23.08 0.87
N MET A 193 14.03 -22.63 2.11
CA MET A 193 14.60 -21.33 2.51
C MET A 193 16.11 -21.28 2.28
N GLU A 194 16.85 -22.39 2.54
CA GLU A 194 18.28 -22.43 2.25
C GLU A 194 18.57 -22.34 0.73
N GLN A 195 17.74 -22.97 -0.11
CA GLN A 195 17.83 -22.82 -1.57
C GLN A 195 17.55 -21.38 -2.01
N VAL A 196 16.51 -20.75 -1.47
CA VAL A 196 16.20 -19.34 -1.72
C VAL A 196 17.37 -18.45 -1.31
N LYS A 197 17.87 -18.62 -0.08
CA LYS A 197 19.02 -17.85 0.43
C LYS A 197 20.24 -17.96 -0.49
N GLN A 198 20.61 -19.17 -0.90
CA GLN A 198 21.76 -19.38 -1.77
C GLN A 198 21.55 -18.72 -3.14
N THR A 199 20.34 -18.82 -3.71
CA THR A 199 20.00 -18.19 -4.97
C THR A 199 20.09 -16.66 -4.89
N LEU A 200 19.62 -16.06 -3.78
CA LEU A 200 19.73 -14.62 -3.52
C LEU A 200 21.19 -14.18 -3.33
N ILE A 201 22.03 -14.98 -2.65
CA ILE A 201 23.47 -14.71 -2.51
C ILE A 201 24.17 -14.70 -3.87
N ASP A 202 23.79 -15.61 -4.77
CA ASP A 202 24.35 -15.64 -6.11
C ASP A 202 23.83 -14.49 -6.99
N GLN A 203 22.56 -14.14 -6.89
CA GLN A 203 21.98 -12.95 -7.56
C GLN A 203 22.63 -11.65 -7.08
N LYS A 204 22.87 -11.51 -5.78
CA LYS A 204 23.51 -10.31 -5.19
C LYS A 204 24.82 -9.95 -5.88
N LYS A 205 25.62 -10.93 -6.32
CA LYS A 205 26.89 -10.71 -7.02
C LYS A 205 26.70 -10.02 -8.38
N LEU A 206 25.48 -10.06 -8.92
CA LEU A 206 25.09 -9.48 -10.20
C LEU A 206 24.46 -8.10 -10.05
N VAL A 207 23.86 -7.82 -8.88
CA VAL A 207 23.10 -6.62 -8.58
C VAL A 207 24.01 -5.42 -8.34
N VAL A 208 23.68 -4.27 -8.91
CA VAL A 208 24.38 -2.99 -8.67
C VAL A 208 24.08 -2.48 -7.26
N THR A 209 22.80 -2.42 -6.93
CA THR A 209 22.34 -1.97 -5.61
C THR A 209 20.90 -2.41 -5.34
N TYR A 210 20.50 -2.31 -4.07
CA TYR A 210 19.12 -2.40 -3.63
C TYR A 210 18.58 -0.97 -3.41
N PHE A 211 17.31 -0.74 -3.75
CA PHE A 211 16.64 0.56 -3.58
C PHE A 211 15.41 0.44 -2.67
N ALA A 212 15.13 1.48 -1.88
CA ALA A 212 14.08 1.43 -0.85
C ALA A 212 12.78 2.14 -1.22
N GLY A 213 12.73 2.91 -2.31
CA GLY A 213 11.53 3.64 -2.73
C GLY A 213 11.48 3.78 -4.23
N PHE A 214 10.27 3.97 -4.78
CA PHE A 214 10.10 4.02 -6.23
C PHE A 214 10.89 5.16 -6.89
N ASP A 215 10.93 6.34 -6.28
CA ASP A 215 11.71 7.49 -6.75
C ASP A 215 13.20 7.18 -6.79
N GLU A 216 13.72 6.53 -5.75
CA GLU A 216 15.13 6.11 -5.69
C GLU A 216 15.45 5.13 -6.83
N GLY A 217 14.61 4.11 -7.05
CA GLY A 217 14.77 3.17 -8.14
C GLY A 217 14.78 3.84 -9.51
N ASN A 218 13.86 4.76 -9.75
CA ASN A 218 13.78 5.53 -10.99
C ASN A 218 15.00 6.44 -11.20
N GLN A 219 15.47 7.12 -10.17
CA GLN A 219 16.68 7.96 -10.23
C GLN A 219 17.95 7.15 -10.51
N ILE A 220 18.08 5.95 -9.90
CA ILE A 220 19.20 5.07 -10.17
C ILE A 220 19.15 4.61 -11.63
N TRP A 221 17.98 4.22 -12.13
CA TRP A 221 17.80 3.87 -13.56
C TRP A 221 18.20 5.03 -14.47
N ASP A 222 17.70 6.23 -14.22
CA ASP A 222 17.97 7.45 -15.02
C ASP A 222 19.43 7.86 -14.98
N SER A 223 20.18 7.52 -13.95
CA SER A 223 21.62 7.75 -13.88
C SER A 223 22.44 6.95 -14.89
N GLY A 224 21.84 5.94 -15.50
CA GLY A 224 22.38 5.11 -16.58
C GLY A 224 23.08 3.85 -16.12
N GLY A 225 23.19 2.90 -17.06
CA GLY A 225 23.86 1.62 -16.84
C GLY A 225 22.96 0.54 -16.25
N ILE A 226 21.69 0.82 -16.02
CA ILE A 226 20.69 -0.15 -15.56
C ILE A 226 19.78 -0.52 -16.73
N SER A 227 19.47 -1.78 -16.87
CA SER A 227 18.57 -2.31 -17.90
C SER A 227 17.58 -3.36 -17.37
N LEU A 228 17.67 -3.69 -16.08
CA LEU A 228 16.76 -4.61 -15.40
C LEU A 228 16.44 -4.10 -13.98
N MET A 229 15.16 -4.20 -13.59
CA MET A 229 14.71 -3.81 -12.26
C MET A 229 13.65 -4.79 -11.74
N PHE A 230 13.87 -5.39 -10.57
CA PHE A 230 12.76 -5.91 -9.79
C PHE A 230 12.04 -4.72 -9.17
N SER A 231 10.87 -4.39 -9.72
CA SER A 231 10.16 -3.12 -9.48
C SER A 231 9.11 -3.23 -8.39
N MET A 232 8.69 -2.05 -7.90
CA MET A 232 7.58 -1.92 -6.95
C MET A 232 6.21 -1.96 -7.63
N GLY A 233 6.14 -1.95 -8.97
CA GLY A 233 4.89 -2.02 -9.71
C GLY A 233 4.92 -1.31 -11.07
N GLU A 234 3.76 -1.36 -11.71
CA GLU A 234 3.52 -0.82 -13.05
C GLU A 234 3.78 0.68 -13.14
N PHE A 235 3.51 1.43 -12.07
CA PHE A 235 3.70 2.87 -12.02
C PHE A 235 5.15 3.30 -12.22
N GLN A 236 6.13 2.44 -11.91
CA GLN A 236 7.55 2.74 -12.22
C GLN A 236 7.83 2.70 -13.72
N GLU A 237 7.15 1.85 -14.49
CA GLU A 237 7.23 1.89 -15.96
C GLU A 237 6.72 3.23 -16.50
N VAL A 238 5.58 3.72 -16.00
CA VAL A 238 5.01 5.01 -16.42
C VAL A 238 6.00 6.14 -16.12
N ALA A 239 6.51 6.20 -14.90
CA ALA A 239 7.46 7.22 -14.49
C ALA A 239 8.76 7.20 -15.32
N LEU A 240 9.33 6.02 -15.57
CA LEU A 240 10.54 5.89 -16.40
C LEU A 240 10.28 6.29 -17.86
N ARG A 241 9.11 5.99 -18.42
CA ARG A 241 8.72 6.46 -19.76
C ARG A 241 8.57 7.97 -19.83
N ASP A 242 8.00 8.59 -18.81
CA ASP A 242 7.89 10.05 -18.70
C ASP A 242 9.28 10.72 -18.62
N MET A 243 10.28 10.02 -18.04
CA MET A 243 11.68 10.42 -18.06
C MET A 243 12.38 10.18 -19.40
N GLY A 244 11.72 9.53 -20.37
CA GLY A 244 12.20 9.31 -21.73
C GLY A 244 12.82 7.94 -21.99
N HIS A 245 12.74 7.00 -21.06
CA HIS A 245 13.27 5.65 -21.23
C HIS A 245 12.31 4.73 -22.00
N ASN A 246 12.86 3.88 -22.86
CA ASN A 246 12.10 2.85 -23.59
C ASN A 246 12.08 1.55 -22.77
N VAL A 247 11.21 1.49 -21.79
CA VAL A 247 11.11 0.38 -20.84
C VAL A 247 9.78 -0.35 -20.96
N LYS A 248 9.75 -1.59 -20.48
CA LYS A 248 8.54 -2.40 -20.39
C LYS A 248 8.48 -3.13 -19.06
N TYR A 249 7.30 -3.03 -18.43
CA TYR A 249 6.94 -3.82 -17.26
C TYR A 249 6.30 -5.14 -17.69
N ILE A 250 6.64 -6.22 -17.01
CA ILE A 250 6.03 -7.54 -17.21
C ILE A 250 5.87 -8.29 -15.88
N ILE A 251 4.89 -9.19 -15.87
CA ILE A 251 4.87 -10.31 -14.94
C ILE A 251 5.44 -11.51 -15.68
N PRO A 252 6.63 -12.01 -15.30
CA PRO A 252 7.25 -13.15 -15.95
C PRO A 252 6.38 -14.41 -15.94
N LYS A 253 6.75 -15.39 -16.77
CA LYS A 253 5.96 -16.63 -16.94
C LYS A 253 5.88 -17.50 -15.67
N GLU A 254 6.85 -17.39 -14.78
CA GLU A 254 6.83 -18.07 -13.49
C GLU A 254 5.79 -17.48 -12.53
N GLY A 255 5.32 -16.26 -12.84
CA GLY A 255 4.41 -15.48 -11.99
C GLY A 255 5.10 -14.28 -11.35
N GLY A 256 4.31 -13.50 -10.62
CA GLY A 256 4.76 -12.36 -9.83
C GLY A 256 4.04 -12.31 -8.50
N ILE A 257 4.37 -11.31 -7.68
CA ILE A 257 3.69 -11.03 -6.43
C ILE A 257 2.53 -10.09 -6.70
N GLY A 258 1.34 -10.44 -6.22
CA GLY A 258 0.18 -9.54 -6.19
C GLY A 258 0.00 -8.95 -4.80
N TRP A 259 -0.22 -7.64 -4.70
CA TRP A 259 -0.57 -6.98 -3.46
C TRP A 259 -2.00 -6.45 -3.52
N LEU A 260 -2.65 -6.45 -2.39
CA LEU A 260 -3.97 -5.86 -2.17
C LEU A 260 -3.90 -5.00 -0.92
N ASP A 261 -3.97 -3.71 -1.10
CA ASP A 261 -3.97 -2.75 -0.01
C ASP A 261 -5.38 -2.45 0.48
N THR A 262 -5.46 -2.13 1.75
CA THR A 262 -6.71 -1.90 2.45
C THR A 262 -6.61 -0.67 3.34
N TRP A 263 -7.73 0.00 3.59
CA TRP A 263 -7.84 0.85 4.78
C TRP A 263 -8.20 -0.02 5.97
N ALA A 264 -7.31 -0.09 6.95
CA ALA A 264 -7.53 -0.76 8.23
C ALA A 264 -7.79 0.26 9.33
N MET A 265 -8.84 0.03 10.12
CA MET A 265 -9.20 0.90 11.24
C MET A 265 -8.37 0.54 12.46
N THR A 266 -7.76 1.54 13.10
CA THR A 266 -6.95 1.32 14.29
C THR A 266 -7.79 1.23 15.56
N SER A 267 -7.19 0.74 16.64
CA SER A 267 -7.88 0.56 17.92
C SER A 267 -8.35 1.88 18.56
N GLY A 268 -7.71 3.01 18.27
CA GLY A 268 -8.04 4.34 18.80
C GLY A 268 -8.97 5.18 17.91
N ALA A 269 -9.41 4.64 16.76
CA ALA A 269 -10.10 5.39 15.71
C ALA A 269 -11.42 6.03 16.13
N ASP A 270 -11.69 7.22 15.57
CA ASP A 270 -13.05 7.74 15.41
C ASP A 270 -13.78 6.88 14.36
N GLU A 271 -14.61 5.94 14.86
CA GLU A 271 -15.26 4.95 14.01
C GLU A 271 -16.12 5.54 12.89
N GLU A 272 -16.81 6.65 13.18
CA GLU A 272 -17.70 7.26 12.19
C GLU A 272 -16.91 7.88 11.04
N LEU A 273 -15.84 8.63 11.33
CA LEU A 273 -14.98 9.22 10.29
C LEU A 273 -14.16 8.15 9.55
N ALA A 274 -13.70 7.12 10.27
CA ALA A 274 -12.98 5.99 9.66
C ALA A 274 -13.86 5.22 8.66
N HIS A 275 -15.11 4.89 9.03
CA HIS A 275 -16.06 4.27 8.10
C HIS A 275 -16.37 5.21 6.92
N ALA A 276 -16.55 6.50 7.18
CA ALA A 276 -16.85 7.48 6.14
C ALA A 276 -15.71 7.59 5.11
N TRP A 277 -14.44 7.65 5.56
CA TRP A 277 -13.28 7.70 4.67
C TRP A 277 -13.13 6.42 3.86
N ALA A 278 -13.17 5.26 4.51
CA ALA A 278 -13.07 3.98 3.82
C ALA A 278 -14.19 3.80 2.79
N ASN A 279 -15.43 4.21 3.12
CA ASN A 279 -16.56 4.16 2.21
C ASN A 279 -16.43 5.16 1.05
N PHE A 280 -15.90 6.37 1.29
CA PHE A 280 -15.60 7.37 0.27
C PHE A 280 -14.52 6.86 -0.69
N PHE A 281 -13.47 6.21 -0.17
CA PHE A 281 -12.35 5.73 -0.97
C PHE A 281 -12.74 4.63 -1.96
N ILE A 282 -13.76 3.85 -1.68
CA ILE A 282 -14.34 2.84 -2.58
C ILE A 282 -15.51 3.38 -3.42
N GLU A 283 -15.67 4.70 -3.56
CA GLU A 283 -16.52 5.28 -4.60
C GLU A 283 -15.87 5.06 -5.97
N LYS A 284 -16.69 4.81 -6.98
CA LYS A 284 -16.19 4.51 -8.32
C LYS A 284 -15.32 5.65 -8.88
N SER A 285 -15.71 6.91 -8.63
CA SER A 285 -14.97 8.09 -9.06
C SER A 285 -13.56 8.15 -8.49
N THR A 286 -13.39 7.84 -7.20
CA THR A 286 -12.08 7.79 -6.54
C THR A 286 -11.22 6.67 -7.14
N GLN A 287 -11.81 5.52 -7.38
CA GLN A 287 -11.12 4.36 -7.96
C GLN A 287 -10.68 4.60 -9.42
N GLU A 288 -11.47 5.32 -10.22
CA GLU A 288 -11.10 5.70 -11.58
C GLU A 288 -9.85 6.60 -11.59
N VAL A 289 -9.79 7.60 -10.69
CA VAL A 289 -8.61 8.49 -10.57
C VAL A 289 -7.36 7.70 -10.15
N MET A 290 -7.48 6.74 -9.24
CA MET A 290 -6.36 5.90 -8.84
C MET A 290 -5.78 5.09 -10.00
N ASN A 291 -6.64 4.50 -10.81
CA ASN A 291 -6.20 3.74 -11.99
C ASN A 291 -5.56 4.66 -13.05
N GLU A 292 -6.19 5.79 -13.35
CA GLU A 292 -5.68 6.73 -14.37
C GLU A 292 -4.34 7.35 -13.97
N ARG A 293 -4.15 7.68 -12.67
CA ARG A 293 -2.97 8.39 -12.18
C ARG A 293 -1.80 7.46 -11.86
N TYR A 294 -2.09 6.30 -11.28
CA TYR A 294 -1.05 5.41 -10.74
C TYR A 294 -0.98 4.05 -11.45
N GLY A 295 -1.90 3.75 -12.36
CA GLY A 295 -1.96 2.44 -13.00
C GLY A 295 -2.40 1.31 -12.05
N TYR A 296 -2.89 1.63 -10.85
CA TYR A 296 -3.32 0.63 -9.89
C TYR A 296 -4.58 -0.10 -10.34
N GLY A 297 -4.69 -1.35 -9.97
CA GLY A 297 -5.91 -2.12 -10.09
C GLY A 297 -6.99 -1.57 -9.16
N THR A 298 -8.19 -1.35 -9.70
CA THR A 298 -9.35 -0.91 -8.93
C THR A 298 -10.07 -2.08 -8.29
N VAL A 299 -10.76 -1.84 -7.19
CA VAL A 299 -11.53 -2.87 -6.48
C VAL A 299 -13.03 -2.85 -6.81
N THR A 300 -13.48 -1.84 -7.58
CA THR A 300 -14.90 -1.63 -7.92
C THR A 300 -15.27 -2.00 -9.35
N HIS A 301 -14.29 -2.08 -10.24
CA HIS A 301 -14.48 -2.41 -11.66
C HIS A 301 -13.19 -2.99 -12.26
N GLU A 302 -13.31 -3.61 -13.44
CA GLU A 302 -12.14 -4.15 -14.15
C GLU A 302 -11.18 -3.03 -14.57
N SER A 303 -9.90 -3.25 -14.33
CA SER A 303 -8.84 -2.30 -14.67
C SER A 303 -8.21 -2.67 -16.00
N PRO A 304 -8.21 -1.78 -16.99
CA PRO A 304 -7.58 -2.05 -18.27
C PRO A 304 -6.09 -2.37 -18.14
N GLY A 305 -5.60 -3.32 -18.95
CA GLY A 305 -4.17 -3.65 -19.02
C GLY A 305 -3.65 -4.59 -17.94
N LEU A 306 -4.49 -5.00 -16.99
CA LEU A 306 -4.10 -5.90 -15.90
C LEU A 306 -4.55 -7.36 -16.15
N ASP A 307 -4.33 -7.87 -17.37
CA ASP A 307 -4.70 -9.22 -17.80
C ASP A 307 -3.83 -10.33 -17.21
N TYR A 308 -2.77 -9.97 -16.49
CA TYR A 308 -1.84 -10.90 -15.84
C TYR A 308 -2.27 -11.32 -14.43
N ALA A 309 -3.38 -10.83 -13.90
CA ALA A 309 -3.84 -11.11 -12.52
C ALA A 309 -3.91 -12.62 -12.18
N GLY A 310 -4.21 -13.46 -13.17
CA GLY A 310 -4.20 -14.93 -13.01
C GLY A 310 -2.82 -15.56 -12.81
N ARG A 311 -1.73 -14.80 -12.94
CA ARG A 311 -0.34 -15.24 -12.69
C ARG A 311 0.24 -14.69 -11.40
N LEU A 312 -0.56 -14.01 -10.58
CA LEU A 312 -0.10 -13.41 -9.34
C LEU A 312 -0.23 -14.38 -8.17
N ASN A 313 0.81 -14.40 -7.36
CA ASN A 313 0.81 -14.98 -6.03
C ASN A 313 0.47 -13.86 -5.04
N TRP A 314 -0.77 -13.82 -4.61
CA TRP A 314 -1.24 -12.76 -3.71
C TRP A 314 -0.53 -12.81 -2.37
N LEU A 315 -0.12 -11.63 -1.85
CA LEU A 315 0.54 -11.48 -0.57
C LEU A 315 -0.26 -12.17 0.55
N GLN A 316 0.41 -13.03 1.28
CA GLN A 316 -0.09 -13.75 2.44
C GLN A 316 0.88 -13.57 3.61
N PRO A 317 0.42 -13.78 4.85
CA PRO A 317 1.31 -13.81 6.00
C PRO A 317 2.43 -14.85 5.80
N ALA A 318 3.65 -14.44 6.07
CA ALA A 318 4.79 -15.35 6.04
C ALA A 318 4.77 -16.29 7.24
N GLU A 319 5.38 -17.47 7.11
CA GLU A 319 5.52 -18.48 8.17
C GLU A 319 6.24 -17.97 9.42
N ASP A 320 7.29 -17.16 9.24
CA ASP A 320 8.04 -16.52 10.30
C ASP A 320 8.81 -15.29 9.74
N PHE A 321 8.23 -14.11 9.97
CA PHE A 321 8.80 -12.85 9.48
C PHE A 321 10.21 -12.57 10.04
N GLU A 322 10.46 -12.92 11.30
CA GLU A 322 11.78 -12.73 11.93
C GLU A 322 12.83 -13.67 11.34
N TRP A 323 12.44 -14.88 10.98
CA TRP A 323 13.32 -15.80 10.26
C TRP A 323 13.68 -15.25 8.89
N ARG A 324 12.70 -14.76 8.12
CA ARG A 324 12.95 -14.13 6.82
C ARG A 324 13.87 -12.93 6.93
N ASN A 325 13.66 -12.08 7.92
CA ASN A 325 14.56 -10.95 8.19
C ASN A 325 15.99 -11.37 8.47
N ARG A 326 16.20 -12.43 9.26
CA ARG A 326 17.56 -12.98 9.50
C ARG A 326 18.18 -13.46 8.20
N VAL A 327 17.45 -14.22 7.39
CA VAL A 327 17.94 -14.72 6.08
C VAL A 327 18.31 -13.57 5.15
N TRP A 328 17.45 -12.55 5.04
CA TRP A 328 17.73 -11.39 4.19
C TRP A 328 18.97 -10.60 4.64
N ASN A 329 19.14 -10.44 5.94
CA ASN A 329 20.33 -9.81 6.50
C ASN A 329 21.60 -10.63 6.21
N GLU A 330 21.53 -11.96 6.26
CA GLU A 330 22.64 -12.84 5.86
C GLU A 330 22.96 -12.68 4.36
N VAL A 331 21.95 -12.61 3.49
CA VAL A 331 22.13 -12.34 2.06
C VAL A 331 22.82 -11.00 1.87
N LYS A 332 22.32 -9.92 2.48
CA LYS A 332 22.95 -8.58 2.36
C LYS A 332 24.37 -8.52 2.93
N ALA A 333 24.69 -9.29 3.95
CA ALA A 333 26.02 -9.35 4.56
C ALA A 333 26.99 -10.29 3.82
N SER A 334 26.54 -11.16 2.89
CA SER A 334 27.38 -12.10 2.14
C SER A 334 28.37 -11.36 1.22
N ASN A 335 29.50 -12.00 0.93
CA ASN A 335 30.55 -11.45 0.03
C ASN A 335 30.30 -11.83 -1.42
#